data_fed4f0591c6eb0ea33751ea35b104138
#
_entry.id   fed4f0591c6eb0ea33751ea35b104138
#
_cell.length_a   1.000
_cell.length_b   1.000
_cell.length_c   1.000
_cell.angle_alpha   90.00
_cell.angle_beta   90.00
_cell.angle_gamma   90.00
#
_symmetry.space_group_name_H-M   'P 1'
#
loop_
_entity.id
_entity.type
_entity.pdbx_description
1 polymer ?
#
loop_
_entity_poly.entity_id
_entity_poly.type
_entity_poly.pdbx_seq_one_letter_code
_entity_poly.pdbx_strand_id
1 'polypeptide(L)'
;MTDLSTFRTETRAWLEENCPQEMRNLSFHWEDAHLIYSTEAAEVWRKRMADKGWIAPMWPSAYGGGGLSREEAIVLSQEMGRIKATAASSGMGLTMIGPTLLEFGTEDQKLRHLPSITDGSIRWCQGYSEPGAGSDLAALQTRAEIEGDHFIINGQKVWTSGAQHADWMFALVRTDPSAAKHEGISFVLLDMHQAGVTVKPIGLISGSSPFCETFLDNATAHRADLVGELNKGWTIGKRLLQFERSGIGGLSGAANKKKAVKTNPLVDIAKRYVGDHDGKISDSEYREKVLKHSMTERAFQLTTSRVVQENQSGQTPGATTSIFKLVGSTLARDGAALKSELMGAQGLGWEGEGFEAKEIETTRGWLNS
;
A
#
# COMPACT_ATOMS: atom_id res chain seq x y z
N MET A 1 18.29 24.74 -12.71
CA MET A 1 17.93 23.33 -12.97
C MET A 1 19.20 22.53 -12.79
N THR A 2 19.24 21.66 -11.79
CA THR A 2 20.38 20.73 -11.58
C THR A 2 20.43 19.79 -12.79
N ASP A 3 21.61 19.57 -13.34
CA ASP A 3 21.76 18.57 -14.40
C ASP A 3 21.43 17.18 -13.84
N LEU A 4 20.48 16.49 -14.47
CA LEU A 4 20.02 15.15 -14.02
C LEU A 4 21.16 14.13 -13.97
N SER A 5 22.24 14.32 -14.72
CA SER A 5 23.41 13.44 -14.68
C SER A 5 24.21 13.66 -13.40
N THR A 6 24.38 14.91 -12.98
CA THR A 6 25.01 15.28 -11.71
C THR A 6 24.18 14.79 -10.54
N PHE A 7 22.88 15.06 -10.54
CA PHE A 7 21.94 14.57 -9.50
C PHE A 7 22.00 13.04 -9.38
N ARG A 8 22.05 12.31 -10.49
CA ARG A 8 22.18 10.84 -10.48
C ARG A 8 23.47 10.38 -9.83
N THR A 9 24.58 11.02 -10.13
CA THR A 9 25.89 10.64 -9.59
C THR A 9 25.93 10.88 -8.08
N GLU A 10 25.46 12.03 -7.63
CA GLU A 10 25.38 12.38 -6.22
C GLU A 10 24.42 11.46 -5.45
N THR A 11 23.23 11.22 -6.02
CA THR A 11 22.23 10.30 -5.42
C THR A 11 22.79 8.89 -5.30
N ARG A 12 23.50 8.40 -6.30
CA ARG A 12 24.15 7.07 -6.28
C ARG A 12 25.17 6.97 -5.16
N ALA A 13 26.10 7.92 -5.10
CA ALA A 13 27.15 7.94 -4.08
C ALA A 13 26.55 7.98 -2.68
N TRP A 14 25.56 8.86 -2.48
CA TRP A 14 24.90 9.00 -1.18
C TRP A 14 24.16 7.71 -0.77
N LEU A 15 23.42 7.07 -1.68
CA LEU A 15 22.70 5.84 -1.38
C LEU A 15 23.64 4.68 -1.07
N GLU A 16 24.77 4.56 -1.78
CA GLU A 16 25.77 3.53 -1.51
C GLU A 16 26.38 3.67 -0.12
N GLU A 17 26.67 4.89 0.30
CA GLU A 17 27.24 5.21 1.60
C GLU A 17 26.24 5.08 2.75
N ASN A 18 24.99 5.49 2.54
CA ASN A 18 24.02 5.71 3.62
C ASN A 18 22.98 4.61 3.79
N CYS A 19 22.71 3.78 2.77
CA CYS A 19 21.74 2.69 2.88
C CYS A 19 22.36 1.49 3.61
N PRO A 20 21.86 1.11 4.82
CA PRO A 20 22.36 -0.07 5.52
C PRO A 20 22.23 -1.35 4.67
N GLN A 21 23.15 -2.30 4.84
CA GLN A 21 23.12 -3.57 4.09
C GLN A 21 21.87 -4.38 4.42
N GLU A 22 21.42 -4.33 5.66
CA GLU A 22 20.22 -4.99 6.18
C GLU A 22 18.95 -4.47 5.51
N MET A 23 18.96 -3.23 5.00
CA MET A 23 17.86 -2.62 4.27
C MET A 23 17.92 -2.87 2.75
N ARG A 24 18.81 -3.74 2.29
CA ARG A 24 18.94 -4.12 0.87
C ARG A 24 18.46 -5.55 0.64
N ASN A 25 17.79 -5.80 -0.50
CA ASN A 25 17.27 -7.13 -0.89
C ASN A 25 16.23 -7.73 0.07
N LEU A 26 15.59 -6.94 0.91
CA LEU A 26 14.54 -7.48 1.77
C LEU A 26 13.37 -8.00 0.90
N SER A 27 12.94 -9.22 1.22
CA SER A 27 11.71 -9.81 0.71
C SER A 27 10.82 -10.05 1.91
N PHE A 28 9.62 -9.51 1.90
CA PHE A 28 8.66 -9.67 2.98
C PHE A 28 7.24 -9.58 2.45
N HIS A 29 6.32 -10.20 3.17
CA HIS A 29 4.91 -9.96 2.95
C HIS A 29 4.53 -8.58 3.49
N TRP A 30 3.63 -7.89 2.82
CA TRP A 30 3.16 -6.57 3.25
C TRP A 30 2.58 -6.57 4.67
N GLU A 31 2.05 -7.70 5.12
CA GLU A 31 1.52 -7.95 6.46
C GLU A 31 2.59 -7.83 7.56
N ASP A 32 3.84 -8.20 7.21
CA ASP A 32 4.99 -8.18 8.11
C ASP A 32 5.78 -6.87 8.02
N ALA A 33 5.32 -5.89 7.25
CA ALA A 33 6.01 -4.62 7.06
C ALA A 33 6.33 -3.91 8.39
N HIS A 34 5.44 -4.03 9.40
CA HIS A 34 5.66 -3.46 10.72
C HIS A 34 6.89 -4.04 11.43
N LEU A 35 7.22 -5.32 11.22
CA LEU A 35 8.41 -5.96 11.80
C LEU A 35 9.70 -5.40 11.19
N ILE A 36 9.69 -5.17 9.88
CA ILE A 36 10.86 -4.64 9.17
C ILE A 36 11.16 -3.21 9.60
N TYR A 37 10.13 -2.37 9.68
CA TYR A 37 10.27 -0.97 10.05
C TYR A 37 10.54 -0.73 11.54
N SER A 38 10.53 -1.78 12.37
CA SER A 38 10.88 -1.73 13.79
C SER A 38 12.35 -2.09 14.10
N THR A 39 13.17 -2.40 13.09
CA THR A 39 14.59 -2.72 13.28
C THR A 39 15.44 -1.46 13.43
N GLU A 40 16.59 -1.57 14.12
CA GLU A 40 17.54 -0.46 14.26
C GLU A 40 18.07 0.03 12.90
N ALA A 41 18.37 -0.88 11.98
CA ALA A 41 18.80 -0.54 10.62
C ALA A 41 17.70 0.24 9.85
N ALA A 42 16.44 -0.11 10.04
CA ALA A 42 15.31 0.61 9.43
C ALA A 42 15.16 2.00 10.04
N GLU A 43 15.35 2.16 11.34
CA GLU A 43 15.30 3.47 11.99
C GLU A 43 16.40 4.40 11.49
N VAL A 44 17.65 3.89 11.43
CA VAL A 44 18.79 4.63 10.85
C VAL A 44 18.50 5.04 9.39
N TRP A 45 17.98 4.09 8.60
CA TRP A 45 17.64 4.35 7.20
C TRP A 45 16.52 5.39 7.05
N ARG A 46 15.47 5.26 7.85
CA ARG A 46 14.34 6.20 7.89
C ARG A 46 14.80 7.62 8.20
N LYS A 47 15.62 7.79 9.25
CA LYS A 47 16.16 9.09 9.65
C LYS A 47 16.98 9.74 8.54
N ARG A 48 17.93 8.98 7.94
CA ARG A 48 18.77 9.48 6.84
C ARG A 48 17.95 9.93 5.62
N MET A 49 16.92 9.15 5.26
CA MET A 49 16.04 9.48 4.14
C MET A 49 15.12 10.66 4.46
N ALA A 50 14.66 10.78 5.71
CA ALA A 50 13.87 11.91 6.19
C ALA A 50 14.68 13.22 6.15
N ASP A 51 15.94 13.20 6.62
CA ASP A 51 16.86 14.35 6.60
C ASP A 51 17.07 14.90 5.16
N LYS A 52 16.94 14.04 4.16
CA LYS A 52 16.97 14.40 2.73
C LYS A 52 15.60 14.79 2.16
N GLY A 53 14.51 14.61 2.91
CA GLY A 53 13.14 14.72 2.41
C GLY A 53 12.77 13.61 1.41
N TRP A 54 13.56 12.54 1.31
CA TRP A 54 13.42 11.51 0.28
C TRP A 54 12.43 10.40 0.64
N ILE A 55 11.83 10.45 1.83
CA ILE A 55 10.65 9.63 2.15
C ILE A 55 9.44 10.10 1.31
N ALA A 56 9.28 11.42 1.16
CA ALA A 56 8.26 12.04 0.31
C ALA A 56 8.92 12.98 -0.71
N PRO A 57 9.65 12.44 -1.72
CA PRO A 57 10.61 13.20 -2.51
C PRO A 57 9.99 14.37 -3.27
N MET A 58 8.75 14.26 -3.74
CA MET A 58 8.08 15.31 -4.51
C MET A 58 7.22 16.25 -3.66
N TRP A 59 7.06 16.00 -2.35
CA TRP A 59 6.29 16.89 -1.50
C TRP A 59 7.05 18.17 -1.20
N PRO A 60 6.32 19.28 -0.87
CA PRO A 60 6.97 20.52 -0.53
C PRO A 60 7.92 20.38 0.67
N SER A 61 9.08 21.03 0.59
CA SER A 61 10.08 21.01 1.66
C SER A 61 9.59 21.67 2.95
N ALA A 62 8.63 22.60 2.86
CA ALA A 62 7.96 23.21 4.02
C ALA A 62 7.31 22.17 4.95
N TYR A 63 6.98 20.98 4.45
CA TYR A 63 6.36 19.90 5.22
C TYR A 63 7.27 18.68 5.35
N GLY A 64 8.59 18.85 5.18
CA GLY A 64 9.56 17.75 5.30
C GLY A 64 9.74 16.91 4.03
N GLY A 65 9.13 17.31 2.92
CA GLY A 65 9.37 16.66 1.61
C GLY A 65 10.65 17.12 0.95
N GLY A 66 11.08 16.41 -0.10
CA GLY A 66 12.32 16.70 -0.83
C GLY A 66 12.22 17.85 -1.83
N GLY A 67 11.03 18.27 -2.21
CA GLY A 67 10.82 19.28 -3.23
C GLY A 67 11.37 18.89 -4.62
N LEU A 68 11.63 17.61 -4.85
CA LEU A 68 12.20 17.11 -6.10
C LEU A 68 11.21 17.25 -7.26
N SER A 69 11.76 17.55 -8.43
CA SER A 69 11.00 17.38 -9.67
C SER A 69 10.65 15.91 -9.93
N ARG A 70 9.71 15.68 -10.83
CA ARG A 70 9.33 14.32 -11.22
C ARG A 70 10.53 13.55 -11.81
N GLU A 71 11.36 14.20 -12.59
CA GLU A 71 12.55 13.63 -13.21
C GLU A 71 13.59 13.22 -12.16
N GLU A 72 13.84 14.06 -11.16
CA GLU A 72 14.73 13.78 -10.05
C GLU A 72 14.18 12.62 -9.18
N ALA A 73 12.88 12.60 -8.89
CA ALA A 73 12.25 11.50 -8.17
C ALA A 73 12.35 10.15 -8.91
N ILE A 74 12.26 10.17 -10.25
CA ILE A 74 12.51 8.99 -11.08
C ILE A 74 13.97 8.53 -10.97
N VAL A 75 14.92 9.44 -11.00
CA VAL A 75 16.34 9.13 -10.81
C VAL A 75 16.58 8.49 -9.44
N LEU A 76 16.04 9.08 -8.37
CA LEU A 76 16.12 8.53 -7.02
C LEU A 76 15.58 7.10 -6.96
N SER A 77 14.39 6.87 -7.50
CA SER A 77 13.76 5.54 -7.55
C SER A 77 14.61 4.52 -8.34
N GLN A 78 15.24 4.94 -9.44
CA GLN A 78 16.11 4.08 -10.23
C GLN A 78 17.38 3.68 -9.45
N GLU A 79 18.00 4.62 -8.75
CA GLU A 79 19.22 4.36 -7.97
C GLU A 79 18.93 3.54 -6.72
N MET A 80 17.80 3.76 -6.04
CA MET A 80 17.32 2.87 -4.97
C MET A 80 17.12 1.44 -5.50
N GLY A 81 16.46 1.31 -6.66
CA GLY A 81 16.26 0.01 -7.31
C GLY A 81 17.56 -0.68 -7.72
N ARG A 82 18.62 0.06 -8.09
CA ARG A 82 19.93 -0.47 -8.45
C ARG A 82 20.60 -1.19 -7.29
N ILE A 83 20.56 -0.60 -6.10
CA ILE A 83 21.11 -1.20 -4.87
C ILE A 83 20.09 -2.08 -4.14
N LYS A 84 18.89 -2.22 -4.69
CA LYS A 84 17.76 -2.95 -4.10
C LYS A 84 17.40 -2.46 -2.69
N ALA A 85 17.51 -1.16 -2.47
CA ALA A 85 17.12 -0.55 -1.20
C ALA A 85 15.61 -0.74 -0.97
N THR A 86 15.27 -1.14 0.25
CA THR A 86 13.89 -1.12 0.73
C THR A 86 13.47 0.34 0.97
N ALA A 87 12.21 0.67 0.68
CA ALA A 87 11.68 1.99 1.01
C ALA A 87 11.88 2.28 2.51
N ALA A 88 12.30 3.50 2.84
CA ALA A 88 12.61 3.86 4.23
C ALA A 88 11.35 4.00 5.12
N SER A 89 10.20 4.23 4.51
CA SER A 89 8.88 4.24 5.14
C SER A 89 7.83 3.86 4.10
N SER A 90 6.68 3.39 4.57
CA SER A 90 5.53 3.07 3.74
C SER A 90 4.24 3.26 4.54
N GLY A 91 3.11 3.16 3.88
CA GLY A 91 1.80 3.16 4.53
C GLY A 91 0.87 4.27 4.07
N MET A 92 -0.28 4.31 4.70
CA MET A 92 -1.39 5.19 4.30
C MET A 92 -1.10 6.67 4.53
N GLY A 93 -0.15 6.99 5.42
CA GLY A 93 0.35 8.36 5.59
C GLY A 93 0.86 8.93 4.27
N LEU A 94 1.77 8.24 3.62
CA LEU A 94 2.42 8.68 2.38
C LEU A 94 1.52 8.54 1.15
N THR A 95 0.72 7.46 1.09
CA THR A 95 0.00 7.09 -0.14
C THR A 95 -1.42 7.64 -0.21
N MET A 96 -2.03 8.00 0.91
CA MET A 96 -3.44 8.33 1.00
C MET A 96 -3.69 9.67 1.72
N ILE A 97 -3.47 9.72 3.05
CA ILE A 97 -3.86 10.91 3.82
C ILE A 97 -2.95 12.12 3.55
N GLY A 98 -1.66 11.92 3.35
CA GLY A 98 -0.75 13.02 3.08
C GLY A 98 -1.09 13.77 1.79
N PRO A 99 -1.24 13.11 0.63
CA PRO A 99 -1.74 13.76 -0.59
C PRO A 99 -3.12 14.43 -0.40
N THR A 100 -3.99 13.82 0.42
CA THR A 100 -5.30 14.40 0.74
C THR A 100 -5.16 15.70 1.56
N LEU A 101 -4.29 15.72 2.57
CA LEU A 101 -4.02 16.93 3.35
C LEU A 101 -3.34 18.01 2.52
N LEU A 102 -2.43 17.66 1.62
CA LEU A 102 -1.83 18.62 0.69
C LEU A 102 -2.89 19.32 -0.18
N GLU A 103 -3.95 18.59 -0.58
CA GLU A 103 -5.01 19.11 -1.45
C GLU A 103 -6.14 19.83 -0.65
N PHE A 104 -6.57 19.28 0.48
CA PHE A 104 -7.78 19.72 1.21
C PHE A 104 -7.53 20.22 2.63
N GLY A 105 -6.37 19.95 3.21
CA GLY A 105 -6.05 20.34 4.59
C GLY A 105 -5.83 21.83 4.73
N THR A 106 -6.18 22.36 5.91
CA THR A 106 -5.76 23.70 6.31
C THR A 106 -4.25 23.76 6.50
N GLU A 107 -3.68 24.96 6.54
CA GLU A 107 -2.24 25.11 6.77
C GLU A 107 -1.81 24.52 8.13
N ASP A 108 -2.62 24.73 9.16
CA ASP A 108 -2.39 24.17 10.50
C ASP A 108 -2.41 22.64 10.49
N GLN A 109 -3.33 22.01 9.75
CA GLN A 109 -3.37 20.57 9.59
C GLN A 109 -2.14 20.04 8.85
N LYS A 110 -1.71 20.73 7.80
CA LYS A 110 -0.50 20.36 7.04
C LYS A 110 0.75 20.43 7.91
N LEU A 111 0.94 21.53 8.63
CA LEU A 111 2.09 21.73 9.52
C LEU A 111 2.09 20.74 10.69
N ARG A 112 0.93 20.35 11.20
CA ARG A 112 0.81 19.38 12.31
C ARG A 112 1.08 17.95 11.89
N HIS A 113 0.60 17.52 10.73
CA HIS A 113 0.60 16.11 10.35
C HIS A 113 1.62 15.71 9.29
N LEU A 114 1.89 16.58 8.29
CA LEU A 114 2.76 16.20 7.18
C LEU A 114 4.21 15.94 7.59
N PRO A 115 4.84 16.73 8.50
CA PRO A 115 6.21 16.47 8.92
C PRO A 115 6.38 15.08 9.55
N SER A 116 5.45 14.64 10.39
CA SER A 116 5.50 13.30 11.02
C SER A 116 5.15 12.15 10.05
N ILE A 117 4.49 12.44 8.94
CA ILE A 117 4.35 11.48 7.83
C ILE A 117 5.66 11.38 7.05
N THR A 118 6.31 12.52 6.76
CA THR A 118 7.55 12.56 5.95
C THR A 118 8.78 12.05 6.70
N ASP A 119 8.79 12.14 8.03
CA ASP A 119 9.84 11.51 8.85
C ASP A 119 9.51 10.05 9.22
N GLY A 120 8.27 9.59 8.92
CA GLY A 120 7.81 8.24 9.17
C GLY A 120 7.60 7.91 10.65
N SER A 121 7.49 8.91 11.54
CA SER A 121 7.29 8.71 12.98
C SER A 121 5.85 8.37 13.34
N ILE A 122 4.87 8.77 12.52
CA ILE A 122 3.44 8.53 12.73
C ILE A 122 2.88 7.60 11.67
N ARG A 123 2.10 6.62 12.11
CA ARG A 123 1.37 5.68 11.25
C ARG A 123 -0.11 6.01 11.20
N TRP A 124 -0.70 5.79 10.04
CA TRP A 124 -2.11 6.09 9.76
C TRP A 124 -2.89 4.85 9.36
N CYS A 125 -4.13 4.75 9.79
CA CYS A 125 -5.09 3.76 9.30
C CYS A 125 -6.34 4.44 8.72
N GLN A 126 -7.11 3.66 7.95
CA GLN A 126 -8.33 4.11 7.28
C GLN A 126 -9.57 3.61 8.00
N GLY A 127 -10.43 4.52 8.45
CA GLY A 127 -11.71 4.23 9.08
C GLY A 127 -12.89 4.48 8.13
N TYR A 128 -13.03 3.67 7.08
CA TYR A 128 -14.12 3.82 6.09
C TYR A 128 -15.20 2.76 6.28
N SER A 129 -14.90 1.52 5.94
CA SER A 129 -15.86 0.42 5.94
C SER A 129 -16.43 0.14 7.33
N GLU A 130 -17.69 -0.27 7.36
CA GLU A 130 -18.42 -0.73 8.55
C GLU A 130 -19.02 -2.12 8.27
N PRO A 131 -19.42 -2.88 9.28
CA PRO A 131 -20.07 -4.18 9.06
C PRO A 131 -21.26 -4.11 8.10
N GLY A 132 -22.03 -3.02 8.12
CA GLY A 132 -23.17 -2.76 7.24
C GLY A 132 -22.90 -1.85 6.04
N ALA A 133 -21.68 -1.33 5.87
CA ALA A 133 -21.33 -0.36 4.83
C ALA A 133 -19.93 -0.62 4.22
N GLY A 134 -19.88 -1.50 3.25
CA GLY A 134 -18.70 -1.83 2.46
C GLY A 134 -18.81 -1.31 1.04
N SER A 135 -19.36 -2.11 0.11
CA SER A 135 -19.59 -1.69 -1.28
C SER A 135 -20.52 -0.47 -1.36
N ASP A 136 -21.51 -0.40 -0.50
CA ASP A 136 -22.33 0.78 -0.28
C ASP A 136 -21.78 1.62 0.88
N LEU A 137 -20.60 2.18 0.70
CA LEU A 137 -19.90 2.95 1.74
C LEU A 137 -20.71 4.16 2.23
N ALA A 138 -21.51 4.76 1.36
CA ALA A 138 -22.32 5.92 1.74
C ALA A 138 -23.45 5.58 2.74
N ALA A 139 -23.70 4.28 3.01
CA ALA A 139 -24.62 3.84 4.04
C ALA A 139 -23.96 3.81 5.44
N LEU A 140 -22.75 4.31 5.62
CA LEU A 140 -22.03 4.36 6.89
C LEU A 140 -22.87 5.04 8.00
N GLN A 141 -22.75 4.51 9.21
CA GLN A 141 -23.55 4.89 10.37
C GLN A 141 -22.73 5.36 11.57
N THR A 142 -21.41 5.22 11.55
CA THR A 142 -20.55 5.79 12.60
C THR A 142 -20.90 7.27 12.77
N ARG A 143 -21.54 7.60 13.89
CA ARG A 143 -22.07 8.94 14.16
C ARG A 143 -20.98 9.82 14.75
N ALA A 144 -21.01 11.10 14.41
CA ALA A 144 -20.19 12.13 15.04
C ALA A 144 -21.10 13.32 15.41
N GLU A 145 -21.26 13.55 16.68
CA GLU A 145 -22.05 14.65 17.24
C GLU A 145 -21.12 15.76 17.72
N ILE A 146 -21.52 17.01 17.54
CA ILE A 146 -20.70 18.16 17.93
C ILE A 146 -21.01 18.55 19.37
N GLU A 147 -20.00 18.50 20.23
CA GLU A 147 -20.07 18.98 21.60
C GLU A 147 -18.93 20.00 21.84
N GLY A 148 -19.27 21.27 21.90
CA GLY A 148 -18.29 22.35 22.03
C GLY A 148 -17.28 22.34 20.89
N ASP A 149 -16.00 22.17 21.20
CA ASP A 149 -14.89 22.15 20.23
C ASP A 149 -14.53 20.71 19.76
N HIS A 150 -15.35 19.71 20.07
CA HIS A 150 -15.08 18.33 19.72
C HIS A 150 -16.23 17.67 18.96
N PHE A 151 -15.89 16.63 18.21
CA PHE A 151 -16.81 15.60 17.76
C PHE A 151 -16.79 14.47 18.78
N ILE A 152 -17.94 13.97 19.20
CA ILE A 152 -18.11 12.73 19.95
C ILE A 152 -18.50 11.65 18.95
N ILE A 153 -17.66 10.65 18.80
CA ILE A 153 -17.77 9.65 17.73
C ILE A 153 -18.13 8.29 18.30
N ASN A 154 -19.22 7.72 17.79
CA ASN A 154 -19.74 6.43 18.19
C ASN A 154 -20.01 5.55 16.96
N GLY A 155 -19.48 4.31 16.98
CA GLY A 155 -19.67 3.37 15.88
C GLY A 155 -18.60 2.29 15.81
N GLN A 156 -18.58 1.58 14.69
CA GLN A 156 -17.63 0.51 14.45
C GLN A 156 -17.10 0.59 13.02
N LYS A 157 -15.78 0.53 12.87
CA LYS A 157 -15.12 0.36 11.60
C LYS A 157 -14.57 -1.05 11.46
N VAL A 158 -14.52 -1.55 10.22
CA VAL A 158 -14.01 -2.89 9.91
C VAL A 158 -13.04 -2.82 8.76
N TRP A 159 -12.16 -3.82 8.67
CA TRP A 159 -11.07 -3.88 7.67
C TRP A 159 -10.10 -2.70 7.80
N THR A 160 -9.93 -2.19 9.01
CA THR A 160 -8.97 -1.12 9.30
C THR A 160 -7.55 -1.68 9.30
N SER A 161 -6.91 -1.67 8.12
CA SER A 161 -5.57 -2.26 7.93
C SER A 161 -4.54 -1.59 8.83
N GLY A 162 -3.84 -2.41 9.64
CA GLY A 162 -2.75 -1.96 10.50
C GLY A 162 -3.17 -1.05 11.66
N ALA A 163 -4.46 -1.00 12.01
CA ALA A 163 -4.96 -0.12 13.08
C ALA A 163 -4.32 -0.42 14.45
N GLN A 164 -3.90 -1.67 14.70
CA GLN A 164 -3.17 -2.04 15.92
C GLN A 164 -1.79 -1.37 16.07
N HIS A 165 -1.29 -0.78 15.00
CA HIS A 165 0.00 -0.08 14.93
C HIS A 165 -0.13 1.38 14.50
N ALA A 166 -1.37 1.87 14.35
CA ALA A 166 -1.64 3.22 13.88
C ALA A 166 -1.76 4.20 15.05
N ASP A 167 -1.19 5.38 14.86
CA ASP A 167 -1.29 6.50 15.80
C ASP A 167 -2.53 7.35 15.48
N TRP A 168 -2.87 7.46 14.21
CA TRP A 168 -3.99 8.26 13.70
C TRP A 168 -4.86 7.48 12.72
N MET A 169 -6.14 7.80 12.73
CA MET A 169 -7.12 7.34 11.75
C MET A 169 -7.67 8.51 10.95
N PHE A 170 -7.81 8.35 9.65
CA PHE A 170 -8.69 9.21 8.86
C PHE A 170 -10.00 8.48 8.60
N ALA A 171 -11.10 9.09 9.02
CA ALA A 171 -12.41 8.46 9.05
C ALA A 171 -13.48 9.22 8.29
N LEU A 172 -14.39 8.49 7.65
CA LEU A 172 -15.69 9.02 7.23
C LEU A 172 -16.71 8.75 8.34
N VAL A 173 -17.38 9.81 8.77
CA VAL A 173 -18.37 9.78 9.85
C VAL A 173 -19.67 10.46 9.46
N ARG A 174 -20.78 10.04 10.02
CA ARG A 174 -22.10 10.62 9.82
C ARG A 174 -22.33 11.77 10.78
N THR A 175 -22.24 13.00 10.27
CA THR A 175 -22.47 14.24 11.05
C THR A 175 -23.88 14.80 10.90
N ASP A 176 -24.59 14.43 9.82
CA ASP A 176 -26.02 14.71 9.66
C ASP A 176 -26.76 13.46 9.17
N PRO A 177 -27.46 12.75 10.09
CA PRO A 177 -28.22 11.55 9.74
C PRO A 177 -29.51 11.83 8.97
N SER A 178 -29.98 13.08 8.92
CA SER A 178 -31.19 13.49 8.21
C SER A 178 -30.93 13.87 6.75
N ALA A 179 -29.67 14.11 6.41
CA ALA A 179 -29.27 14.50 5.06
C ALA A 179 -29.35 13.32 4.05
N ALA A 180 -29.39 13.64 2.77
CA ALA A 180 -29.30 12.66 1.70
C ALA A 180 -28.00 11.84 1.82
N LYS A 181 -28.00 10.60 1.33
CA LYS A 181 -27.01 9.55 1.57
C LYS A 181 -25.52 9.97 1.48
N HIS A 182 -25.17 10.78 0.48
CA HIS A 182 -23.81 11.29 0.28
C HIS A 182 -23.55 12.66 0.94
N GLU A 183 -24.60 13.30 1.39
CA GLU A 183 -24.59 14.54 2.14
C GLU A 183 -24.67 14.21 3.64
N GLY A 184 -24.11 14.99 4.51
CA GLY A 184 -24.09 14.65 5.95
C GLY A 184 -22.98 13.68 6.35
N ILE A 185 -22.01 13.43 5.48
CA ILE A 185 -20.77 12.72 5.78
C ILE A 185 -19.63 13.72 5.90
N SER A 186 -18.85 13.64 6.98
CA SER A 186 -17.66 14.43 7.22
C SER A 186 -16.40 13.57 7.20
N PHE A 187 -15.27 14.21 6.89
CA PHE A 187 -13.95 13.57 6.90
C PHE A 187 -13.18 14.10 8.11
N VAL A 188 -12.85 13.21 9.05
CA VAL A 188 -12.27 13.58 10.36
C VAL A 188 -10.98 12.82 10.60
N LEU A 189 -10.01 13.49 11.21
CA LEU A 189 -8.79 12.86 11.74
C LEU A 189 -9.01 12.53 13.22
N LEU A 190 -8.63 11.30 13.61
CA LEU A 190 -8.88 10.77 14.95
C LEU A 190 -7.58 10.22 15.52
N ASP A 191 -7.22 10.67 16.72
CA ASP A 191 -6.13 10.06 17.51
C ASP A 191 -6.56 8.66 17.97
N MET A 192 -5.71 7.66 17.71
CA MET A 192 -5.98 6.27 18.08
C MET A 192 -5.59 5.95 19.53
N HIS A 193 -4.79 6.81 20.18
CA HIS A 193 -4.28 6.63 21.54
C HIS A 193 -5.15 7.38 22.58
N GLN A 194 -6.44 7.12 22.56
CA GLN A 194 -7.39 7.75 23.50
C GLN A 194 -8.36 6.73 24.09
N ALA A 195 -8.96 7.08 25.23
CA ALA A 195 -10.12 6.36 25.73
C ALA A 195 -11.25 6.37 24.69
N GLY A 196 -12.02 5.30 24.60
CA GLY A 196 -13.11 5.20 23.61
C GLY A 196 -12.67 4.62 22.25
N VAL A 197 -11.38 4.37 22.00
CA VAL A 197 -10.90 3.64 20.84
C VAL A 197 -10.43 2.24 21.26
N THR A 198 -11.06 1.21 20.71
CA THR A 198 -10.64 -0.18 20.91
C THR A 198 -10.39 -0.85 19.58
N VAL A 199 -9.20 -1.40 19.40
CA VAL A 199 -8.78 -2.10 18.18
C VAL A 199 -8.72 -3.61 18.46
N LYS A 200 -9.38 -4.41 17.59
CA LYS A 200 -9.33 -5.87 17.63
C LYS A 200 -8.85 -6.43 16.31
N PRO A 201 -7.67 -7.06 16.28
CA PRO A 201 -7.17 -7.73 15.07
C PRO A 201 -8.11 -8.85 14.60
N ILE A 202 -8.30 -8.96 13.28
CA ILE A 202 -9.07 -10.03 12.63
C ILE A 202 -8.09 -11.10 12.17
N GLY A 203 -8.19 -12.31 12.74
CA GLY A 203 -7.38 -13.46 12.34
C GLY A 203 -7.79 -13.95 10.95
N LEU A 204 -6.84 -13.99 10.02
CA LEU A 204 -7.02 -14.55 8.70
C LEU A 204 -6.68 -16.04 8.67
N ILE A 205 -7.17 -16.75 7.67
CA ILE A 205 -6.87 -18.17 7.46
C ILE A 205 -5.36 -18.43 7.25
N SER A 206 -4.63 -17.43 6.79
CA SER A 206 -3.17 -17.45 6.64
C SER A 206 -2.39 -17.37 7.96
N GLY A 207 -3.08 -17.21 9.10
CA GLY A 207 -2.48 -17.05 10.42
C GLY A 207 -2.04 -15.62 10.74
N SER A 208 -2.15 -14.68 9.80
CA SER A 208 -1.85 -13.26 10.01
C SER A 208 -3.07 -12.47 10.48
N SER A 209 -2.87 -11.25 10.95
CA SER A 209 -3.94 -10.34 11.39
C SER A 209 -3.66 -8.91 10.93
N PRO A 210 -3.59 -8.66 9.60
CA PRO A 210 -3.28 -7.33 9.07
C PRO A 210 -4.46 -6.37 9.13
N PHE A 211 -5.67 -6.89 9.31
CA PHE A 211 -6.91 -6.11 9.38
C PHE A 211 -7.47 -6.12 10.80
N CYS A 212 -8.18 -5.05 11.13
CA CYS A 212 -8.81 -4.90 12.43
C CYS A 212 -10.27 -4.50 12.33
N GLU A 213 -11.03 -4.79 13.40
CA GLU A 213 -12.19 -4.04 13.78
C GLU A 213 -11.75 -2.91 14.71
N THR A 214 -12.34 -1.74 14.54
CA THR A 214 -12.10 -0.58 15.43
C THR A 214 -13.41 -0.08 15.96
N PHE A 215 -13.56 -0.17 17.28
CA PHE A 215 -14.75 0.28 18.00
C PHE A 215 -14.50 1.68 18.53
N LEU A 216 -15.48 2.54 18.32
CA LEU A 216 -15.49 3.93 18.76
C LEU A 216 -16.66 4.08 19.74
N ASP A 217 -16.33 4.31 21.00
CA ASP A 217 -17.29 4.50 22.10
C ASP A 217 -16.96 5.82 22.79
N ASN A 218 -17.69 6.87 22.44
CA ASN A 218 -17.40 8.24 22.84
C ASN A 218 -15.97 8.70 22.54
N ALA A 219 -15.40 8.19 21.44
CA ALA A 219 -14.12 8.66 20.96
C ALA A 219 -14.22 10.13 20.52
N THR A 220 -13.16 10.90 20.72
CA THR A 220 -13.19 12.35 20.48
C THR A 220 -12.26 12.74 19.36
N ALA A 221 -12.68 13.73 18.56
CA ALA A 221 -11.80 14.42 17.63
C ALA A 221 -12.04 15.93 17.76
N HIS A 222 -10.98 16.73 17.75
CA HIS A 222 -11.13 18.18 17.81
C HIS A 222 -11.75 18.71 16.51
N ARG A 223 -12.52 19.79 16.56
CA ARG A 223 -13.11 20.40 15.34
C ARG A 223 -12.06 20.85 14.33
N ALA A 224 -10.87 21.21 14.79
CA ALA A 224 -9.72 21.48 13.92
C ALA A 224 -9.21 20.26 13.13
N ASP A 225 -9.67 19.04 13.48
CA ASP A 225 -9.36 17.79 12.78
C ASP A 225 -10.39 17.44 11.70
N LEU A 226 -11.39 18.28 11.48
CA LEU A 226 -12.27 18.22 10.31
C LEU A 226 -11.49 18.66 9.07
N VAL A 227 -11.35 17.76 8.11
CA VAL A 227 -10.73 18.09 6.81
C VAL A 227 -11.81 18.59 5.85
N GLY A 228 -11.62 19.80 5.33
CA GLY A 228 -12.61 20.48 4.50
C GLY A 228 -13.81 21.00 5.31
N GLU A 229 -15.00 20.97 4.72
CA GLU A 229 -16.23 21.49 5.31
C GLU A 229 -17.07 20.40 5.96
N LEU A 230 -17.83 20.75 6.99
CA LEU A 230 -18.80 19.87 7.64
C LEU A 230 -19.81 19.34 6.60
N ASN A 231 -20.12 18.05 6.67
CA ASN A 231 -21.04 17.37 5.76
C ASN A 231 -20.57 17.28 4.28
N LYS A 232 -19.31 17.63 3.97
CA LYS A 232 -18.73 17.56 2.60
C LYS A 232 -17.60 16.53 2.46
N GLY A 233 -17.42 15.68 3.45
CA GLY A 233 -16.33 14.69 3.49
C GLY A 233 -16.42 13.60 2.41
N TRP A 234 -17.59 13.36 1.83
CA TRP A 234 -17.76 12.35 0.76
C TRP A 234 -16.88 12.61 -0.46
N THR A 235 -16.78 13.85 -0.90
CA THR A 235 -15.93 14.25 -2.04
C THR A 235 -14.46 14.03 -1.74
N ILE A 236 -14.02 14.38 -0.52
CA ILE A 236 -12.65 14.14 -0.04
C ILE A 236 -12.37 12.64 0.01
N GLY A 237 -13.29 11.85 0.58
CA GLY A 237 -13.17 10.39 0.63
C GLY A 237 -13.02 9.75 -0.74
N LYS A 238 -13.82 10.18 -1.73
CA LYS A 238 -13.67 9.73 -3.11
C LYS A 238 -12.33 10.10 -3.73
N ARG A 239 -11.82 11.31 -3.44
CA ARG A 239 -10.52 11.77 -3.93
C ARG A 239 -9.38 10.95 -3.34
N LEU A 240 -9.44 10.66 -2.04
CA LEU A 240 -8.47 9.81 -1.36
C LEU A 240 -8.41 8.41 -2.00
N LEU A 241 -9.56 7.80 -2.35
CA LEU A 241 -9.58 6.52 -3.05
C LEU A 241 -8.96 6.57 -4.46
N GLN A 242 -8.85 7.74 -5.08
CA GLN A 242 -8.09 7.90 -6.34
C GLN A 242 -6.59 7.82 -6.09
N PHE A 243 -6.09 8.40 -4.99
CA PHE A 243 -4.69 8.26 -4.58
C PHE A 243 -4.34 6.80 -4.27
N GLU A 244 -5.20 6.08 -3.56
CA GLU A 244 -5.05 4.64 -3.30
C GLU A 244 -4.88 3.84 -4.61
N ARG A 245 -5.77 4.05 -5.57
CA ARG A 245 -5.71 3.36 -6.88
C ARG A 245 -4.44 3.68 -7.66
N SER A 246 -3.95 4.90 -7.58
CA SER A 246 -2.70 5.32 -8.23
C SER A 246 -1.49 4.62 -7.61
N GLY A 247 -1.49 4.41 -6.30
CA GLY A 247 -0.45 3.65 -5.58
C GLY A 247 -0.48 2.15 -5.92
N ILE A 248 -1.66 1.54 -5.96
CA ILE A 248 -1.85 0.11 -6.26
C ILE A 248 -1.48 -0.21 -7.73
N GLY A 249 -1.71 0.72 -8.66
CA GLY A 249 -1.45 0.53 -10.08
C GLY A 249 0.03 0.41 -10.47
N GLY A 250 0.97 0.51 -9.51
CA GLY A 250 2.41 0.34 -9.80
C GLY A 250 2.97 1.37 -10.79
N LEU A 251 2.28 2.48 -11.01
CA LEU A 251 2.70 3.54 -11.94
C LEU A 251 3.98 4.24 -11.49
N SER A 252 4.39 4.05 -10.24
CA SER A 252 5.56 4.69 -9.64
C SER A 252 6.87 3.92 -9.82
N GLY A 253 6.91 2.76 -10.46
CA GLY A 253 8.14 1.94 -10.49
C GLY A 253 8.42 1.12 -11.75
N ALA A 254 7.53 1.11 -12.74
CA ALA A 254 7.67 0.23 -13.91
C ALA A 254 8.54 0.80 -15.05
N ALA A 255 9.27 1.91 -14.85
CA ALA A 255 10.18 2.45 -15.84
C ALA A 255 11.45 1.60 -15.93
N ASN A 256 11.56 0.82 -17.01
CA ASN A 256 12.80 0.24 -17.54
C ASN A 256 13.65 -0.68 -16.64
N LYS A 257 13.07 -1.77 -16.13
CA LYS A 257 13.92 -2.95 -15.96
C LYS A 257 14.21 -3.52 -17.37
N LYS A 258 15.42 -3.26 -17.93
CA LYS A 258 15.98 -4.14 -18.96
C LYS A 258 15.88 -5.56 -18.40
N LYS A 259 14.95 -6.35 -18.92
CA LYS A 259 14.76 -7.73 -18.49
C LYS A 259 16.00 -8.51 -18.90
N ALA A 260 16.87 -8.82 -17.94
CA ALA A 260 17.51 -10.14 -18.00
C ALA A 260 16.37 -11.15 -18.18
N VAL A 261 16.55 -12.14 -19.04
CA VAL A 261 15.60 -13.24 -19.23
C VAL A 261 15.50 -13.92 -17.85
N LYS A 262 14.58 -13.45 -17.00
CA LYS A 262 14.25 -14.15 -15.76
C LYS A 262 13.47 -15.38 -16.18
N THR A 263 13.96 -16.56 -15.79
CA THR A 263 13.16 -17.78 -15.80
C THR A 263 11.80 -17.49 -15.14
N ASN A 264 10.75 -18.02 -15.71
CA ASN A 264 9.42 -17.89 -15.12
C ASN A 264 9.40 -18.71 -13.82
N PRO A 265 9.14 -18.12 -12.64
CA PRO A 265 9.15 -18.84 -11.37
C PRO A 265 8.24 -20.07 -11.35
N LEU A 266 7.12 -20.05 -12.08
CA LEU A 266 6.22 -21.20 -12.22
C LEU A 266 6.88 -22.34 -12.99
N VAL A 267 7.71 -22.05 -13.99
CA VAL A 267 8.45 -23.06 -14.72
C VAL A 267 9.49 -23.74 -13.84
N ASP A 268 10.20 -22.95 -13.01
CA ASP A 268 11.21 -23.48 -12.10
C ASP A 268 10.58 -24.37 -11.01
N ILE A 269 9.45 -23.95 -10.44
CA ILE A 269 8.66 -24.75 -9.49
C ILE A 269 8.15 -26.03 -10.15
N ALA A 270 7.54 -25.92 -11.32
CA ALA A 270 7.02 -27.08 -12.03
C ALA A 270 8.12 -28.10 -12.36
N LYS A 271 9.28 -27.67 -12.83
CA LYS A 271 10.42 -28.55 -13.08
C LYS A 271 10.93 -29.24 -11.83
N ARG A 272 10.92 -28.54 -10.70
CA ARG A 272 11.37 -29.10 -9.42
C ARG A 272 10.43 -30.16 -8.86
N TYR A 273 9.12 -29.93 -8.89
CA TYR A 273 8.15 -30.78 -8.19
C TYR A 273 7.38 -31.73 -9.12
N VAL A 274 7.16 -31.36 -10.39
CA VAL A 274 6.47 -32.20 -11.39
C VAL A 274 7.48 -32.97 -12.23
N GLY A 275 8.66 -32.38 -12.49
CA GLY A 275 9.77 -33.01 -13.23
C GLY A 275 10.18 -32.24 -14.48
N ASP A 276 11.42 -32.45 -14.90
CA ASP A 276 12.02 -31.91 -16.13
C ASP A 276 12.33 -33.06 -17.11
N HIS A 277 11.86 -32.90 -18.33
CA HIS A 277 12.20 -33.80 -19.45
C HIS A 277 12.66 -32.94 -20.64
N ASP A 278 13.91 -33.02 -20.98
CA ASP A 278 14.55 -32.25 -22.07
C ASP A 278 14.29 -30.71 -21.96
N GLY A 279 14.39 -30.16 -20.77
CA GLY A 279 14.19 -28.73 -20.52
C GLY A 279 12.71 -28.30 -20.50
N LYS A 280 11.77 -29.24 -20.57
CA LYS A 280 10.32 -29.00 -20.51
C LYS A 280 9.73 -29.59 -19.24
N ILE A 281 8.64 -29.01 -18.75
CA ILE A 281 7.85 -29.61 -17.68
C ILE A 281 7.37 -30.97 -18.15
N SER A 282 7.63 -32.02 -17.37
CA SER A 282 7.37 -33.41 -17.76
C SER A 282 5.89 -33.69 -18.05
N ASP A 283 5.01 -33.19 -17.19
CA ASP A 283 3.57 -33.34 -17.32
C ASP A 283 3.00 -32.32 -18.32
N SER A 284 2.22 -32.78 -19.29
CA SER A 284 1.65 -31.98 -20.35
C SER A 284 0.53 -31.06 -19.86
N GLU A 285 -0.26 -31.49 -18.87
CA GLU A 285 -1.36 -30.70 -18.32
C GLU A 285 -0.81 -29.52 -17.53
N TYR A 286 0.16 -29.74 -16.64
CA TYR A 286 0.83 -28.66 -15.92
C TYR A 286 1.59 -27.71 -16.84
N ARG A 287 2.20 -28.23 -17.90
CA ARG A 287 2.84 -27.39 -18.91
C ARG A 287 1.83 -26.45 -19.57
N GLU A 288 0.63 -26.94 -19.90
CA GLU A 288 -0.44 -26.13 -20.48
C GLU A 288 -0.95 -25.06 -19.48
N LYS A 289 -1.19 -25.43 -18.22
CA LYS A 289 -1.61 -24.48 -17.15
C LYS A 289 -0.59 -23.36 -16.98
N VAL A 290 0.69 -23.68 -16.89
CA VAL A 290 1.78 -22.68 -16.74
C VAL A 290 1.87 -21.80 -17.98
N LEU A 291 1.71 -22.34 -19.17
CA LEU A 291 1.74 -21.59 -20.42
C LEU A 291 0.56 -20.61 -20.50
N LYS A 292 -0.66 -21.06 -20.25
CA LYS A 292 -1.87 -20.22 -20.25
C LYS A 292 -1.74 -19.07 -19.27
N HIS A 293 -1.30 -19.34 -18.03
CA HIS A 293 -1.08 -18.30 -17.02
C HIS A 293 -0.05 -17.27 -17.50
N SER A 294 1.08 -17.73 -18.02
CA SER A 294 2.17 -16.87 -18.53
C SER A 294 1.73 -15.99 -19.70
N MET A 295 0.91 -16.54 -20.60
CA MET A 295 0.36 -15.78 -21.74
C MET A 295 -0.58 -14.67 -21.25
N THR A 296 -1.48 -14.98 -20.30
CA THR A 296 -2.41 -14.00 -19.73
C THR A 296 -1.67 -12.91 -18.95
N GLU A 297 -0.68 -13.29 -18.15
CA GLU A 297 0.21 -12.34 -17.45
C GLU A 297 0.92 -11.41 -18.43
N ARG A 298 1.44 -11.97 -19.54
CA ARG A 298 2.10 -11.17 -20.57
C ARG A 298 1.15 -10.21 -21.27
N ALA A 299 -0.04 -10.64 -21.60
CA ALA A 299 -1.08 -9.78 -22.19
C ALA A 299 -1.45 -8.62 -21.24
N PHE A 300 -1.61 -8.92 -19.95
CA PHE A 300 -1.88 -7.91 -18.93
C PHE A 300 -0.74 -6.90 -18.80
N GLN A 301 0.51 -7.36 -18.75
CA GLN A 301 1.70 -6.49 -18.73
C GLN A 301 1.77 -5.55 -19.93
N LEU A 302 1.46 -6.04 -21.14
CA LEU A 302 1.42 -5.22 -22.36
C LEU A 302 0.31 -4.18 -22.29
N THR A 303 -0.87 -4.54 -21.79
CA THR A 303 -2.00 -3.62 -21.61
C THR A 303 -1.66 -2.52 -20.60
N THR A 304 -1.06 -2.87 -19.47
CA THR A 304 -0.59 -1.89 -18.47
C THR A 304 0.46 -0.95 -19.06
N SER A 305 1.42 -1.49 -19.81
CA SER A 305 2.46 -0.67 -20.46
C SER A 305 1.88 0.31 -21.47
N ARG A 306 0.86 -0.10 -22.23
CA ARG A 306 0.15 0.78 -23.17
C ARG A 306 -0.52 1.95 -22.44
N VAL A 307 -1.25 1.68 -21.36
CA VAL A 307 -1.91 2.74 -20.57
C VAL A 307 -0.89 3.73 -19.99
N VAL A 308 0.27 3.26 -19.55
CA VAL A 308 1.36 4.15 -19.10
C VAL A 308 1.84 5.06 -20.23
N GLN A 309 2.00 4.53 -21.43
CA GLN A 309 2.41 5.31 -22.61
C GLN A 309 1.33 6.33 -23.02
N GLU A 310 0.06 5.94 -23.02
CA GLU A 310 -1.08 6.83 -23.28
C GLU A 310 -1.10 8.00 -22.28
N ASN A 311 -0.89 7.74 -21.00
CA ASN A 311 -0.77 8.78 -19.96
C ASN A 311 0.41 9.73 -20.20
N GLN A 312 1.56 9.21 -20.61
CA GLN A 312 2.75 10.01 -20.89
C GLN A 312 2.55 10.91 -22.10
N SER A 313 1.71 10.52 -23.07
CA SER A 313 1.35 11.33 -24.23
C SER A 313 0.22 12.34 -23.96
N GLY A 314 -0.20 12.52 -22.71
CA GLY A 314 -1.23 13.48 -22.31
C GLY A 314 -2.67 12.99 -22.54
N GLN A 315 -2.87 11.73 -22.89
CA GLN A 315 -4.20 11.13 -22.99
C GLN A 315 -4.66 10.69 -21.60
N THR A 316 -5.91 11.03 -21.24
CA THR A 316 -6.50 10.52 -20.00
C THR A 316 -6.74 9.01 -20.13
N PRO A 317 -6.27 8.18 -19.18
CA PRO A 317 -6.58 6.76 -19.21
C PRO A 317 -8.08 6.54 -19.22
N GLY A 318 -8.55 5.84 -20.21
CA GLY A 318 -9.96 5.51 -20.35
C GLY A 318 -10.41 4.42 -19.37
N ALA A 319 -11.55 3.78 -19.66
CA ALA A 319 -12.12 2.69 -18.86
C ALA A 319 -11.17 1.47 -18.70
N THR A 320 -10.08 1.40 -19.45
CA THR A 320 -9.09 0.31 -19.40
C THR A 320 -8.48 0.13 -18.02
N THR A 321 -8.30 1.20 -17.23
CA THR A 321 -7.79 1.11 -15.86
C THR A 321 -8.72 0.35 -14.92
N SER A 322 -10.02 0.31 -15.23
CA SER A 322 -11.02 -0.40 -14.41
C SER A 322 -10.81 -1.91 -14.39
N ILE A 323 -10.18 -2.47 -15.43
CA ILE A 323 -9.91 -3.91 -15.49
C ILE A 323 -8.64 -4.29 -14.70
N PHE A 324 -7.79 -3.34 -14.33
CA PHE A 324 -6.50 -3.66 -13.69
C PHE A 324 -6.68 -4.35 -12.34
N LYS A 325 -7.61 -3.88 -11.52
CA LYS A 325 -7.92 -4.52 -10.24
C LYS A 325 -8.42 -5.94 -10.46
N LEU A 326 -9.40 -6.13 -11.35
CA LEU A 326 -10.01 -7.44 -11.61
C LEU A 326 -8.98 -8.42 -12.19
N VAL A 327 -8.34 -8.06 -13.30
CA VAL A 327 -7.42 -8.97 -13.99
C VAL A 327 -6.15 -9.19 -13.16
N GLY A 328 -5.62 -8.14 -12.54
CA GLY A 328 -4.41 -8.24 -11.72
C GLY A 328 -4.60 -9.11 -10.49
N SER A 329 -5.72 -8.95 -9.75
CA SER A 329 -6.02 -9.78 -8.58
C SER A 329 -6.34 -11.22 -8.97
N THR A 330 -7.05 -11.45 -10.08
CA THR A 330 -7.30 -12.82 -10.60
C THR A 330 -5.99 -13.50 -10.96
N LEU A 331 -5.09 -12.83 -11.68
CA LEU A 331 -3.77 -13.38 -12.02
C LEU A 331 -2.92 -13.69 -10.78
N ALA A 332 -2.92 -12.81 -9.78
CA ALA A 332 -2.19 -13.04 -8.54
C ALA A 332 -2.70 -14.28 -7.81
N ARG A 333 -4.02 -14.39 -7.62
CA ARG A 333 -4.68 -15.53 -6.98
C ARG A 333 -4.43 -16.82 -7.76
N ASP A 334 -4.68 -16.83 -9.07
CA ASP A 334 -4.54 -18.01 -9.91
C ASP A 334 -3.07 -18.46 -10.00
N GLY A 335 -2.13 -17.51 -10.00
CA GLY A 335 -0.70 -17.79 -9.96
C GLY A 335 -0.26 -18.38 -8.62
N ALA A 336 -0.80 -17.90 -7.50
CA ALA A 336 -0.53 -18.43 -6.17
C ALA A 336 -1.11 -19.85 -6.01
N ALA A 337 -2.35 -20.06 -6.46
CA ALA A 337 -2.98 -21.38 -6.47
C ALA A 337 -2.19 -22.38 -7.33
N LEU A 338 -1.77 -21.98 -8.53
CA LEU A 338 -0.99 -22.84 -9.42
C LEU A 338 0.37 -23.21 -8.82
N LYS A 339 1.03 -22.29 -8.09
CA LYS A 339 2.29 -22.62 -7.37
C LYS A 339 2.07 -23.72 -6.35
N SER A 340 1.03 -23.61 -5.52
CA SER A 340 0.69 -24.61 -4.51
C SER A 340 0.32 -25.95 -5.17
N GLU A 341 -0.46 -25.93 -6.25
CA GLU A 341 -0.84 -27.13 -7.01
C GLU A 341 0.38 -27.86 -7.62
N LEU A 342 1.32 -27.12 -8.20
CA LEU A 342 2.56 -27.67 -8.77
C LEU A 342 3.45 -28.35 -7.73
N MET A 343 3.41 -27.90 -6.48
CA MET A 343 4.19 -28.49 -5.39
C MET A 343 3.56 -29.77 -4.84
N GLY A 344 2.32 -30.10 -5.21
CA GLY A 344 1.62 -31.28 -4.74
C GLY A 344 1.53 -31.33 -3.19
N ALA A 345 1.93 -32.44 -2.58
CA ALA A 345 1.90 -32.60 -1.11
C ALA A 345 2.72 -31.51 -0.37
N GLN A 346 3.82 -31.06 -0.97
CA GLN A 346 4.65 -29.99 -0.40
C GLN A 346 3.94 -28.61 -0.41
N GLY A 347 2.97 -28.42 -1.29
CA GLY A 347 2.11 -27.21 -1.34
C GLY A 347 1.01 -27.18 -0.27
N LEU A 348 0.93 -28.20 0.59
CA LEU A 348 -0.01 -28.27 1.72
C LEU A 348 0.66 -27.99 3.08
N GLY A 349 1.98 -27.76 3.09
CA GLY A 349 2.76 -27.55 4.30
C GLY A 349 2.38 -26.25 5.00
N TRP A 350 2.18 -26.34 6.32
CA TRP A 350 1.92 -25.18 7.18
C TRP A 350 3.05 -24.95 8.18
N GLU A 351 3.47 -26.04 8.83
CA GLU A 351 4.59 -26.08 9.77
C GLU A 351 5.07 -27.54 9.91
N GLY A 352 6.27 -27.75 10.47
CA GLY A 352 6.81 -29.08 10.76
C GLY A 352 8.06 -29.43 9.93
N GLU A 353 8.71 -30.52 10.33
CA GLU A 353 10.03 -30.93 9.80
C GLU A 353 10.01 -31.44 8.35
N GLY A 354 8.86 -31.67 7.75
CA GLY A 354 8.72 -32.18 6.38
C GLY A 354 8.73 -31.12 5.29
N PHE A 355 8.81 -29.83 5.63
CA PHE A 355 8.62 -28.73 4.69
C PHE A 355 9.76 -27.71 4.75
N GLU A 356 10.17 -27.24 3.59
CA GLU A 356 11.11 -26.12 3.50
C GLU A 356 10.38 -24.79 3.82
N ALA A 357 11.09 -23.80 4.35
CA ALA A 357 10.53 -22.48 4.63
C ALA A 357 9.85 -21.84 3.40
N LYS A 358 10.41 -22.06 2.20
CA LYS A 358 9.87 -21.54 0.95
C LYS A 358 8.58 -22.24 0.51
N GLU A 359 8.38 -23.49 0.90
CA GLU A 359 7.16 -24.25 0.66
C GLU A 359 6.04 -23.71 1.55
N ILE A 360 6.32 -23.54 2.83
CA ILE A 360 5.40 -22.91 3.80
C ILE A 360 5.02 -21.49 3.36
N GLU A 361 5.99 -20.68 2.94
CA GLU A 361 5.75 -19.34 2.40
C GLU A 361 4.81 -19.36 1.18
N THR A 362 4.95 -20.34 0.30
CA THR A 362 4.08 -20.49 -0.88
C THR A 362 2.65 -20.80 -0.47
N THR A 363 2.44 -21.71 0.48
CA THR A 363 1.12 -22.06 1.02
C THR A 363 0.45 -20.85 1.68
N ARG A 364 1.18 -20.13 2.54
CA ARG A 364 0.69 -18.89 3.17
C ARG A 364 0.36 -17.83 2.13
N GLY A 365 1.23 -17.65 1.14
CA GLY A 365 1.02 -16.72 0.05
C GLY A 365 -0.23 -17.03 -0.78
N TRP A 366 -0.58 -18.30 -0.96
CA TRP A 366 -1.83 -18.70 -1.59
C TRP A 366 -3.05 -18.35 -0.73
N LEU A 367 -3.00 -18.62 0.56
CA LEU A 367 -4.12 -18.30 1.48
C LEU A 367 -4.34 -16.78 1.63
N ASN A 368 -3.34 -15.98 1.33
CA ASN A 368 -3.40 -14.50 1.36
C ASN A 368 -3.75 -13.86 0.00
N SER A 369 -3.92 -14.64 -1.07
CA SER A 369 -4.10 -14.12 -2.43
C SER A 369 -5.56 -13.79 -2.83
#